data_415c41b314683ffaaee6debb0a8a10bc
#
_entry.id   415c41b314683ffaaee6debb0a8a10bc
#
_cell.length_a   1.000
_cell.length_b   1.000
_cell.length_c   1.000
_cell.angle_alpha   90.00
_cell.angle_beta   90.00
_cell.angle_gamma   90.00
#
_symmetry.space_group_name_H-M   'P 1'
#
loop_
_entity.id
_entity.type
_entity.pdbx_description
1 polymer ?
#
loop_
_entity_poly.entity_id
_entity_poly.type
_entity_poly.pdbx_seq_one_letter_code
_entity_poly.pdbx_strand_id
1 'polypeptide(L)'
;LIATPQRLRDEEWEYVHGHVLCEQLEDCRNDLGEFGVHFDVWFSEKSLFDTGLVERCVERLEKAGHIYEQNGARWFKSTDFGDEKDRVVQRDNGLYTYFASDIAYHLNKYERGFDRIINIWGADHHGYIPRVKGAMQGLGLEADRLDIALVQFAVLYRDGQKAPMSTRSGEYVTLRTLREDVGNDACRFFYILRKSDQHLDFDLDLAKSQTNENPVYYIQYAHARVCSVLAQWDGDAEALRAADLARLESPYEMAIAVKLGEFPEVVETAAKDLAPHLIAFYLKDLAAAFHSYYNAERILVDEPAVRLARLALVAATRQVLANGLSMLGVSAPEKM
;
A
#
# COMPACT_ATOMS: atom_id res chain seq x y z
N LEU A 1 23.46 15.61 -33.76
CA LEU A 1 23.96 17.00 -33.69
C LEU A 1 23.54 17.56 -32.33
N ILE A 2 24.39 17.40 -31.32
CA ILE A 2 24.24 18.11 -30.05
C ILE A 2 24.73 19.50 -30.30
N ALA A 3 23.80 20.40 -30.61
CA ALA A 3 24.07 21.81 -30.62
C ALA A 3 24.57 22.20 -29.22
N THR A 4 25.58 23.04 -29.13
CA THR A 4 26.05 23.64 -27.87
C THR A 4 24.81 24.11 -27.12
N PRO A 5 24.58 23.75 -25.86
CA PRO A 5 23.36 24.13 -25.18
C PRO A 5 23.31 25.66 -25.09
N GLN A 6 22.45 26.26 -25.90
CA GLN A 6 22.09 27.64 -25.76
C GLN A 6 21.39 27.76 -24.40
N ARG A 7 21.92 28.58 -23.51
CA ARG A 7 21.33 28.82 -22.20
C ARG A 7 19.96 29.46 -22.44
N LEU A 8 18.90 28.73 -22.05
CA LEU A 8 17.55 29.25 -22.10
C LEU A 8 17.44 30.50 -21.21
N ARG A 9 16.68 31.49 -21.65
CA ARG A 9 16.31 32.63 -20.79
C ARG A 9 15.40 32.08 -19.64
N ASP A 10 15.33 32.78 -18.53
CA ASP A 10 14.59 32.35 -17.35
C ASP A 10 13.12 32.02 -17.65
N GLU A 11 12.45 32.85 -18.46
CA GLU A 11 11.05 32.59 -18.90
C GLU A 11 10.92 31.36 -19.80
N GLU A 12 11.88 31.10 -20.68
CA GLU A 12 11.91 29.93 -21.52
C GLU A 12 12.19 28.66 -20.70
N TRP A 13 13.05 28.80 -19.69
CA TRP A 13 13.35 27.72 -18.76
C TRP A 13 12.12 27.36 -17.93
N GLU A 14 11.42 28.34 -17.35
CA GLU A 14 10.20 28.11 -16.57
C GLU A 14 9.11 27.42 -17.40
N TYR A 15 8.93 27.85 -18.65
CA TYR A 15 7.96 27.22 -19.57
C TYR A 15 8.34 25.77 -19.87
N VAL A 16 9.58 25.49 -20.29
CA VAL A 16 10.04 24.14 -20.63
C VAL A 16 10.01 23.24 -19.41
N HIS A 17 10.51 23.70 -18.27
CA HIS A 17 10.49 22.94 -17.02
C HIS A 17 9.06 22.62 -16.58
N GLY A 18 8.16 23.60 -16.61
CA GLY A 18 6.77 23.42 -16.22
C GLY A 18 6.04 22.41 -17.14
N HIS A 19 6.27 22.51 -18.44
CA HIS A 19 5.68 21.60 -19.42
C HIS A 19 6.14 20.16 -19.23
N VAL A 20 7.46 19.92 -19.15
CA VAL A 20 8.04 18.60 -18.94
C VAL A 20 7.59 18.00 -17.61
N LEU A 21 7.58 18.82 -16.54
CA LEU A 21 7.11 18.36 -15.23
C LEU A 21 5.64 17.94 -15.27
N CYS A 22 4.77 18.70 -15.93
CA CYS A 22 3.36 18.36 -16.11
C CYS A 22 3.19 17.01 -16.83
N GLU A 23 3.89 16.83 -17.97
CA GLU A 23 3.82 15.58 -18.75
C GLU A 23 4.26 14.36 -17.92
N GLN A 24 5.39 14.49 -17.20
CA GLN A 24 5.91 13.41 -16.36
C GLN A 24 4.95 13.08 -15.19
N LEU A 25 4.37 14.09 -14.55
CA LEU A 25 3.41 13.89 -13.47
C LEU A 25 2.10 13.28 -13.98
N GLU A 26 1.66 13.65 -15.18
CA GLU A 26 0.48 13.08 -15.81
C GLU A 26 0.69 11.60 -16.15
N ASP A 27 1.84 11.23 -16.72
CA ASP A 27 2.19 9.83 -16.98
C ASP A 27 2.23 9.02 -15.68
N CYS A 28 2.83 9.54 -14.61
CA CYS A 28 2.82 8.90 -13.29
C CYS A 28 1.41 8.74 -12.74
N ARG A 29 0.54 9.75 -12.85
CA ARG A 29 -0.84 9.68 -12.39
C ARG A 29 -1.63 8.63 -13.14
N ASN A 30 -1.47 8.57 -14.46
CA ASN A 30 -2.16 7.61 -15.31
C ASN A 30 -1.72 6.18 -14.98
N ASP A 31 -0.41 5.93 -14.89
CA ASP A 31 0.13 4.60 -14.59
C ASP A 31 -0.29 4.10 -13.20
N LEU A 32 -0.24 4.97 -12.18
CA LEU A 32 -0.72 4.65 -10.84
C LEU A 32 -2.24 4.50 -10.78
N GLY A 33 -2.98 5.34 -11.51
CA GLY A 33 -4.44 5.24 -11.62
C GLY A 33 -4.89 3.92 -12.24
N GLU A 34 -4.24 3.48 -13.31
CA GLU A 34 -4.46 2.17 -13.93
C GLU A 34 -4.11 1.01 -12.97
N PHE A 35 -3.14 1.22 -12.10
CA PHE A 35 -2.81 0.27 -11.02
C PHE A 35 -3.80 0.31 -9.85
N GLY A 36 -4.77 1.22 -9.85
CA GLY A 36 -5.74 1.42 -8.77
C GLY A 36 -5.15 2.14 -7.56
N VAL A 37 -4.12 2.97 -7.75
CA VAL A 37 -3.52 3.82 -6.73
C VAL A 37 -3.85 5.28 -7.03
N HIS A 38 -4.65 5.90 -6.17
CA HIS A 38 -5.08 7.28 -6.30
C HIS A 38 -4.61 8.11 -5.11
N PHE A 39 -4.08 9.31 -5.40
CA PHE A 39 -3.65 10.25 -4.38
C PHE A 39 -4.60 11.44 -4.34
N ASP A 40 -5.08 11.80 -3.16
CA ASP A 40 -5.90 12.99 -2.96
C ASP A 40 -5.10 14.28 -3.14
N VAL A 41 -3.81 14.26 -2.79
CA VAL A 41 -2.91 15.41 -2.88
C VAL A 41 -1.59 15.02 -3.54
N TRP A 42 -1.29 15.68 -4.65
CA TRP A 42 0.04 15.69 -5.28
C TRP A 42 0.78 16.92 -4.78
N PHE A 43 1.67 16.71 -3.82
CA PHE A 43 2.35 17.77 -3.12
C PHE A 43 3.61 18.22 -3.86
N SER A 44 3.76 19.54 -4.07
CA SER A 44 4.95 20.13 -4.66
C SER A 44 5.93 20.59 -3.58
N GLU A 45 7.14 20.03 -3.56
CA GLU A 45 8.21 20.46 -2.65
C GLU A 45 8.55 21.94 -2.83
N LYS A 46 8.47 22.45 -4.06
CA LYS A 46 8.70 23.89 -4.35
C LYS A 46 7.80 24.79 -3.51
N SER A 47 6.57 24.36 -3.22
CA SER A 47 5.63 25.15 -2.41
C SER A 47 6.12 25.41 -0.98
N LEU A 48 6.99 24.56 -0.44
CA LEU A 48 7.61 24.76 0.88
C LEU A 48 8.52 25.99 0.90
N PHE A 49 9.21 26.25 -0.21
CA PHE A 49 10.07 27.41 -0.39
C PHE A 49 9.25 28.65 -0.73
N ASP A 50 8.31 28.54 -1.67
CA ASP A 50 7.46 29.65 -2.12
C ASP A 50 6.62 30.25 -0.97
N THR A 51 6.22 29.41 0.00
CA THR A 51 5.46 29.83 1.19
C THR A 51 6.35 30.23 2.38
N GLY A 52 7.67 30.13 2.26
CA GLY A 52 8.63 30.39 3.33
C GLY A 52 8.57 29.38 4.49
N LEU A 53 7.96 28.18 4.26
CA LEU A 53 7.82 27.17 5.33
C LEU A 53 9.16 26.60 5.76
N VAL A 54 10.11 26.41 4.84
CA VAL A 54 11.47 25.93 5.14
C VAL A 54 12.18 26.90 6.08
N GLU A 55 12.15 28.20 5.77
CA GLU A 55 12.75 29.24 6.61
C GLU A 55 12.10 29.28 8.00
N ARG A 56 10.77 29.29 8.05
CA ARG A 56 10.00 29.28 9.31
C ARG A 56 10.33 28.07 10.19
N CYS A 57 10.54 26.90 9.60
CA CYS A 57 10.96 25.71 10.34
C CYS A 57 12.34 25.87 10.98
N VAL A 58 13.32 26.32 10.20
CA VAL A 58 14.69 26.50 10.68
C VAL A 58 14.74 27.58 11.76
N GLU A 59 14.02 28.70 11.60
CA GLU A 59 13.90 29.72 12.64
C GLU A 59 13.23 29.19 13.92
N ARG A 60 12.21 28.35 13.80
CA ARG A 60 11.54 27.74 14.96
C ARG A 60 12.48 26.83 15.74
N LEU A 61 13.27 26.00 15.04
CA LEU A 61 14.31 25.18 15.65
C LEU A 61 15.42 26.02 16.29
N GLU A 62 15.79 27.13 15.68
CA GLU A 62 16.79 28.06 16.23
C GLU A 62 16.30 28.74 17.51
N LYS A 63 15.06 29.25 17.52
CA LYS A 63 14.41 29.82 18.69
C LYS A 63 14.27 28.81 19.85
N ALA A 64 14.14 27.53 19.51
CA ALA A 64 14.13 26.43 20.48
C ALA A 64 15.53 26.01 20.97
N GLY A 65 16.62 26.60 20.42
CA GLY A 65 18.00 26.32 20.80
C GLY A 65 18.61 25.08 20.15
N HIS A 66 17.95 24.51 19.12
CA HIS A 66 18.37 23.28 18.44
C HIS A 66 19.20 23.56 17.16
N ILE A 67 19.48 24.81 16.84
CA ILE A 67 20.36 25.19 15.73
C ILE A 67 21.60 25.89 16.28
N TYR A 68 22.75 25.60 15.68
CA TYR A 68 23.99 26.34 15.88
C TYR A 68 24.68 26.66 14.55
N GLU A 69 25.59 27.63 14.57
CA GLU A 69 26.40 28.02 13.40
C GLU A 69 27.81 27.44 13.52
N GLN A 70 28.29 26.82 12.44
CA GLN A 70 29.66 26.35 12.33
C GLN A 70 30.14 26.48 10.88
N ASN A 71 31.28 27.12 10.68
CA ASN A 71 31.89 27.33 9.36
C ASN A 71 30.93 28.01 8.34
N GLY A 72 30.13 28.97 8.80
CA GLY A 72 29.15 29.69 8.00
C GLY A 72 27.88 28.87 7.65
N ALA A 73 27.77 27.65 8.06
CA ALA A 73 26.59 26.81 7.86
C ALA A 73 25.78 26.67 9.16
N ARG A 74 24.44 26.52 9.03
CA ARG A 74 23.53 26.28 10.17
C ARG A 74 23.28 24.79 10.31
N TRP A 75 23.47 24.28 11.54
CA TRP A 75 23.41 22.88 11.89
C TRP A 75 22.31 22.61 12.90
N PHE A 76 21.52 21.57 12.64
CA PHE A 76 20.57 21.03 13.61
C PHE A 76 21.27 20.00 14.52
N LYS A 77 21.09 20.16 15.84
CA LYS A 77 21.63 19.28 16.87
C LYS A 77 20.88 17.95 16.90
N SER A 78 20.96 17.18 15.83
CA SER A 78 20.21 15.91 15.73
C SER A 78 20.74 14.85 16.68
N THR A 79 21.98 14.98 17.16
CA THR A 79 22.53 14.10 18.21
C THR A 79 21.79 14.19 19.54
N ASP A 80 21.20 15.35 19.88
CA ASP A 80 20.38 15.52 21.07
C ASP A 80 19.09 14.66 21.02
N PHE A 81 18.73 14.20 19.84
CA PHE A 81 17.52 13.40 19.54
C PHE A 81 17.82 11.98 19.06
N GLY A 82 19.07 11.51 19.20
CA GLY A 82 19.45 10.12 18.91
C GLY A 82 19.92 9.84 17.49
N ASP A 83 20.20 10.86 16.68
CA ASP A 83 20.94 10.67 15.39
C ASP A 83 22.45 10.49 15.70
N GLU A 84 23.18 9.89 14.80
CA GLU A 84 24.63 9.61 14.94
C GLU A 84 25.48 10.89 14.90
N LYS A 85 25.03 11.92 14.21
CA LYS A 85 25.73 13.22 14.06
C LYS A 85 24.76 14.36 13.76
N ASP A 86 25.19 15.58 14.04
CA ASP A 86 24.46 16.79 13.69
C ASP A 86 24.36 17.00 12.18
N ARG A 87 23.33 17.69 11.74
CA ARG A 87 22.99 17.81 10.31
C ARG A 87 22.87 19.25 9.86
N VAL A 88 23.50 19.55 8.72
CA VAL A 88 23.36 20.85 8.08
C VAL A 88 21.94 21.05 7.57
N VAL A 89 21.29 22.12 7.98
CA VAL A 89 19.98 22.57 7.44
C VAL A 89 20.12 23.71 6.44
N GLN A 90 21.16 24.56 6.60
CA GLN A 90 21.49 25.61 5.65
C GLN A 90 23.00 25.66 5.43
N ARG A 91 23.43 25.70 4.18
CA ARG A 91 24.85 25.73 3.80
C ARG A 91 25.41 27.13 3.99
N ASP A 92 26.72 27.23 3.93
CA ASP A 92 27.49 28.50 3.99
C ASP A 92 27.14 29.48 2.87
N ASN A 93 26.67 28.98 1.74
CA ASN A 93 26.17 29.80 0.62
C ASN A 93 24.70 30.25 0.77
N GLY A 94 24.09 30.04 1.93
CA GLY A 94 22.69 30.38 2.23
C GLY A 94 21.62 29.45 1.70
N LEU A 95 21.99 28.41 0.93
CA LEU A 95 21.04 27.46 0.38
C LEU A 95 20.62 26.42 1.45
N TYR A 96 19.32 26.18 1.57
CA TYR A 96 18.79 25.11 2.41
C TYR A 96 19.13 23.74 1.84
N THR A 97 19.28 22.77 2.73
CA THR A 97 19.51 21.37 2.35
C THR A 97 18.19 20.63 2.14
N TYR A 98 18.24 19.46 1.49
CA TYR A 98 17.09 18.58 1.41
C TYR A 98 16.52 18.19 2.79
N PHE A 99 17.39 18.10 3.80
CA PHE A 99 16.92 17.84 5.16
C PHE A 99 16.04 18.98 5.71
N ALA A 100 16.36 20.24 5.41
CA ALA A 100 15.53 21.37 5.80
C ALA A 100 14.15 21.34 5.11
N SER A 101 14.09 21.00 3.82
CA SER A 101 12.81 20.83 3.13
C SER A 101 12.02 19.64 3.65
N ASP A 102 12.68 18.54 4.02
CA ASP A 102 12.04 17.39 4.65
C ASP A 102 11.42 17.74 6.02
N ILE A 103 12.12 18.52 6.84
CA ILE A 103 11.57 19.02 8.12
C ILE A 103 10.31 19.84 7.86
N ALA A 104 10.36 20.75 6.90
CA ALA A 104 9.23 21.60 6.54
C ALA A 104 8.04 20.77 6.00
N TYR A 105 8.31 19.75 5.18
CA TYR A 105 7.27 18.88 4.65
C TYR A 105 6.59 18.08 5.76
N HIS A 106 7.35 17.58 6.72
CA HIS A 106 6.76 16.88 7.87
C HIS A 106 5.94 17.83 8.74
N LEU A 107 6.43 19.05 9.03
CA LEU A 107 5.64 20.06 9.73
C LEU A 107 4.31 20.32 8.99
N ASN A 108 4.33 20.46 7.67
CA ASN A 108 3.13 20.61 6.86
C ASN A 108 2.13 19.47 7.08
N LYS A 109 2.60 18.22 7.16
CA LYS A 109 1.74 17.06 7.44
C LYS A 109 1.07 17.18 8.82
N TYR A 110 1.80 17.62 9.85
CA TYR A 110 1.23 17.86 11.18
C TYR A 110 0.21 19.01 11.19
N GLU A 111 0.51 20.11 10.47
CA GLU A 111 -0.38 21.27 10.36
C GLU A 111 -1.68 20.97 9.59
N ARG A 112 -1.72 19.89 8.79
CA ARG A 112 -2.94 19.41 8.13
C ARG A 112 -3.94 18.74 9.07
N GLY A 113 -3.58 18.52 10.35
CA GLY A 113 -4.51 18.09 11.40
C GLY A 113 -4.82 16.60 11.44
N PHE A 114 -4.01 15.74 10.82
CA PHE A 114 -4.16 14.29 10.92
C PHE A 114 -3.71 13.77 12.29
N ASP A 115 -4.45 12.84 12.88
CA ASP A 115 -4.09 12.20 14.15
C ASP A 115 -2.90 11.26 14.00
N ARG A 116 -2.75 10.63 12.83
CA ARG A 116 -1.68 9.70 12.50
C ARG A 116 -1.06 10.06 11.15
N ILE A 117 0.25 10.13 11.10
CA ILE A 117 1.03 10.42 9.89
C ILE A 117 1.84 9.19 9.57
N ILE A 118 1.73 8.66 8.36
CA ILE A 118 2.42 7.44 7.94
C ILE A 118 3.29 7.77 6.73
N ASN A 119 4.60 7.61 6.88
CA ASN A 119 5.53 7.65 5.76
C ASN A 119 5.80 6.23 5.27
N ILE A 120 5.84 6.04 3.96
CA ILE A 120 6.23 4.78 3.33
C ILE A 120 7.57 5.03 2.64
N TRP A 121 8.63 4.38 3.14
CA TRP A 121 10.00 4.57 2.65
C TRP A 121 10.64 3.25 2.25
N GLY A 122 11.62 3.30 1.33
CA GLY A 122 12.50 2.16 1.07
C GLY A 122 13.32 1.80 2.31
N ALA A 123 13.61 0.52 2.48
CA ALA A 123 14.33 0.00 3.66
C ALA A 123 15.75 0.58 3.81
N ASP A 124 16.34 1.05 2.72
CA ASP A 124 17.62 1.77 2.69
C ASP A 124 17.59 3.11 3.44
N HIS A 125 16.41 3.67 3.68
CA HIS A 125 16.22 4.90 4.45
C HIS A 125 16.04 4.69 5.97
N HIS A 126 16.23 3.47 6.51
CA HIS A 126 16.02 3.20 7.92
C HIS A 126 16.84 4.11 8.86
N GLY A 127 18.09 4.43 8.48
CA GLY A 127 18.97 5.33 9.23
C GLY A 127 18.54 6.81 9.22
N TYR A 128 17.53 7.16 8.41
CA TYR A 128 16.98 8.51 8.34
C TYR A 128 15.87 8.75 9.38
N ILE A 129 15.32 7.68 9.95
CA ILE A 129 14.18 7.72 10.88
C ILE A 129 14.48 8.55 12.14
N PRO A 130 15.59 8.29 12.90
CA PRO A 130 15.90 9.08 14.10
C PRO A 130 16.03 10.56 13.80
N ARG A 131 16.62 10.90 12.65
CA ARG A 131 16.82 12.28 12.20
C ARG A 131 15.52 13.05 12.02
N VAL A 132 14.55 12.45 11.31
CA VAL A 132 13.26 13.11 11.06
C VAL A 132 12.42 13.17 12.34
N LYS A 133 12.35 12.08 13.10
CA LYS A 133 11.65 12.08 14.40
C LYS A 133 12.26 13.09 15.38
N GLY A 134 13.58 13.18 15.42
CA GLY A 134 14.30 14.17 16.22
C GLY A 134 13.98 15.61 15.81
N ALA A 135 13.88 15.89 14.51
CA ALA A 135 13.48 17.21 14.05
C ALA A 135 12.03 17.58 14.46
N MET A 136 11.11 16.59 14.44
CA MET A 136 9.73 16.80 14.92
C MET A 136 9.71 17.10 16.44
N GLN A 137 10.49 16.36 17.23
CA GLN A 137 10.65 16.66 18.67
C GLN A 137 11.25 18.06 18.90
N GLY A 138 12.27 18.43 18.13
CA GLY A 138 12.88 19.76 18.19
C GLY A 138 11.89 20.90 17.84
N LEU A 139 10.91 20.63 16.98
CA LEU A 139 9.80 21.53 16.69
C LEU A 139 8.70 21.50 17.77
N GLY A 140 8.85 20.69 18.84
CA GLY A 140 7.84 20.53 19.89
C GLY A 140 6.60 19.75 19.43
N LEU A 141 6.75 18.85 18.46
CA LEU A 141 5.69 18.01 17.93
C LEU A 141 5.76 16.60 18.52
N GLU A 142 4.62 15.92 18.60
CA GLU A 142 4.51 14.55 19.09
C GLU A 142 5.07 13.57 18.04
N ALA A 143 6.33 13.14 18.20
CA ALA A 143 7.00 12.26 17.23
C ALA A 143 6.32 10.87 17.09
N ASP A 144 5.54 10.46 18.10
CA ASP A 144 4.80 9.18 18.10
C ASP A 144 3.60 9.18 17.15
N ARG A 145 3.14 10.36 16.70
CA ARG A 145 2.14 10.48 15.63
C ARG A 145 2.70 10.16 14.25
N LEU A 146 4.04 10.10 14.12
CA LEU A 146 4.73 9.78 12.88
C LEU A 146 5.18 8.32 12.87
N ASP A 147 4.46 7.50 12.10
CA ASP A 147 4.85 6.14 11.77
C ASP A 147 5.65 6.10 10.47
N ILE A 148 6.63 5.21 10.41
CA ILE A 148 7.43 5.00 9.21
C ILE A 148 7.39 3.53 8.85
N ALA A 149 6.67 3.21 7.78
CA ALA A 149 6.61 1.88 7.20
C ALA A 149 7.77 1.70 6.20
N LEU A 150 8.71 0.84 6.53
CA LEU A 150 9.80 0.48 5.63
C LEU A 150 9.34 -0.61 4.67
N VAL A 151 9.68 -0.42 3.39
CA VAL A 151 9.38 -1.38 2.32
C VAL A 151 10.67 -1.92 1.74
N GLN A 152 10.82 -3.25 1.77
CA GLN A 152 11.98 -3.94 1.25
C GLN A 152 11.89 -4.09 -0.27
N PHE A 153 13.02 -4.30 -0.93
CA PHE A 153 13.09 -4.52 -2.36
C PHE A 153 12.39 -5.82 -2.75
N ALA A 154 11.63 -5.76 -3.85
CA ALA A 154 11.13 -6.93 -4.54
C ALA A 154 12.11 -7.38 -5.62
N VAL A 155 12.29 -8.70 -5.75
CA VAL A 155 13.10 -9.32 -6.80
C VAL A 155 12.17 -10.12 -7.70
N LEU A 156 12.21 -9.84 -9.01
CA LEU A 156 11.39 -10.54 -9.99
C LEU A 156 12.10 -11.81 -10.48
N TYR A 157 11.34 -12.90 -10.58
CA TYR A 157 11.79 -14.18 -11.11
C TYR A 157 10.94 -14.58 -12.32
N ARG A 158 11.59 -15.14 -13.36
CA ARG A 158 10.96 -15.71 -14.55
C ARG A 158 11.69 -17.00 -14.90
N ASP A 159 10.97 -18.08 -15.16
CA ASP A 159 11.54 -19.42 -15.40
C ASP A 159 12.56 -19.86 -14.32
N GLY A 160 12.27 -19.50 -13.06
CA GLY A 160 13.16 -19.76 -11.92
C GLY A 160 14.47 -18.97 -11.91
N GLN A 161 14.64 -18.03 -12.84
CA GLN A 161 15.81 -17.15 -12.95
C GLN A 161 15.46 -15.73 -12.52
N LYS A 162 16.41 -15.06 -11.86
CA LYS A 162 16.26 -13.65 -11.52
C LYS A 162 16.18 -12.81 -12.78
N ALA A 163 15.09 -12.06 -12.94
CA ALA A 163 14.94 -11.12 -14.04
C ALA A 163 15.99 -10.00 -13.91
N PRO A 164 16.66 -9.60 -15.01
CA PRO A 164 17.62 -8.51 -14.98
C PRO A 164 16.91 -7.20 -14.58
N MET A 165 17.43 -6.55 -13.55
CA MET A 165 16.94 -5.26 -13.08
C MET A 165 18.14 -4.34 -12.82
N SER A 166 18.50 -3.54 -13.81
CA SER A 166 19.58 -2.57 -13.66
C SER A 166 19.18 -1.24 -14.31
N THR A 167 18.98 -0.23 -13.47
CA THR A 167 18.74 1.15 -13.92
C THR A 167 19.94 1.72 -14.71
N ARG A 168 21.14 1.20 -14.47
CA ARG A 168 22.36 1.66 -15.15
C ARG A 168 22.47 1.11 -16.57
N SER A 169 21.98 -0.11 -16.83
CA SER A 169 21.96 -0.71 -18.18
C SER A 169 20.69 -0.34 -18.96
N GLY A 170 19.71 0.33 -18.35
CA GLY A 170 18.40 0.59 -18.95
C GLY A 170 17.48 -0.62 -19.00
N GLU A 171 17.90 -1.75 -18.44
CA GLU A 171 17.13 -2.98 -18.36
C GLU A 171 16.42 -3.05 -17.01
N TYR A 172 15.20 -2.52 -16.94
CA TYR A 172 14.35 -2.63 -15.77
C TYR A 172 12.90 -2.89 -16.20
N VAL A 173 12.20 -3.64 -15.40
CA VAL A 173 10.77 -3.90 -15.59
C VAL A 173 9.99 -2.77 -14.92
N THR A 174 9.26 -1.99 -15.72
CA THR A 174 8.39 -0.94 -15.20
C THR A 174 7.16 -1.54 -14.52
N LEU A 175 6.48 -0.77 -13.66
CA LEU A 175 5.19 -1.18 -13.09
C LEU A 175 4.17 -1.46 -14.21
N ARG A 176 4.15 -0.63 -15.25
CA ARG A 176 3.29 -0.80 -16.43
C ARG A 176 3.53 -2.14 -17.11
N THR A 177 4.78 -2.45 -17.44
CA THR A 177 5.16 -3.73 -18.04
C THR A 177 4.79 -4.92 -17.15
N LEU A 178 4.99 -4.80 -15.84
CA LEU A 178 4.61 -5.86 -14.91
C LEU A 178 3.10 -6.09 -14.88
N ARG A 179 2.30 -5.01 -14.82
CA ARG A 179 0.83 -5.08 -14.87
C ARG A 179 0.32 -5.70 -16.19
N GLU A 180 0.90 -5.32 -17.32
CA GLU A 180 0.57 -5.88 -18.62
C GLU A 180 0.89 -7.37 -18.69
N ASP A 181 1.94 -7.81 -18.01
CA ASP A 181 2.42 -9.18 -18.03
C ASP A 181 1.60 -10.11 -17.12
N VAL A 182 1.26 -9.71 -15.90
CA VAL A 182 0.58 -10.56 -14.91
C VAL A 182 -0.86 -10.13 -14.58
N GLY A 183 -1.28 -8.95 -15.01
CA GLY A 183 -2.55 -8.32 -14.64
C GLY A 183 -2.50 -7.58 -13.29
N ASN A 184 -3.40 -6.59 -13.13
CA ASN A 184 -3.44 -5.74 -11.93
C ASN A 184 -3.67 -6.56 -10.64
N ASP A 185 -4.62 -7.47 -10.65
CA ASP A 185 -5.01 -8.25 -9.48
C ASP A 185 -3.86 -9.09 -8.94
N ALA A 186 -3.18 -9.84 -9.81
CA ALA A 186 -2.02 -10.63 -9.43
C ALA A 186 -0.88 -9.73 -8.95
N CYS A 187 -0.58 -8.64 -9.69
CA CYS A 187 0.47 -7.71 -9.31
C CYS A 187 0.22 -7.14 -7.90
N ARG A 188 -0.98 -6.60 -7.62
CA ARG A 188 -1.34 -6.05 -6.30
C ARG A 188 -1.27 -7.09 -5.21
N PHE A 189 -1.86 -8.28 -5.44
CA PHE A 189 -1.94 -9.33 -4.44
C PHE A 189 -0.56 -9.86 -4.06
N PHE A 190 0.31 -10.11 -5.03
CA PHE A 190 1.66 -10.62 -4.78
C PHE A 190 2.53 -9.61 -4.02
N TYR A 191 2.42 -8.31 -4.30
CA TYR A 191 3.11 -7.27 -3.52
C TYR A 191 2.71 -7.25 -2.04
N ILE A 192 1.48 -7.67 -1.73
CA ILE A 192 0.92 -7.63 -0.37
C ILE A 192 1.15 -8.95 0.39
N LEU A 193 1.57 -10.03 -0.28
CA LEU A 193 1.73 -11.36 0.35
C LEU A 193 2.83 -11.43 1.43
N ARG A 194 3.67 -10.41 1.52
CA ARG A 194 4.74 -10.34 2.51
C ARG A 194 4.56 -9.09 3.38
N LYS A 195 5.09 -9.18 4.60
CA LYS A 195 5.24 -7.99 5.43
C LYS A 195 6.16 -7.01 4.71
N SER A 196 5.87 -5.71 4.79
CA SER A 196 6.56 -4.68 4.01
C SER A 196 8.08 -4.67 4.20
N ASP A 197 8.58 -5.03 5.41
CA ASP A 197 10.00 -5.07 5.77
C ASP A 197 10.71 -6.39 5.37
N GLN A 198 9.99 -7.34 4.76
CA GLN A 198 10.55 -8.61 4.30
C GLN A 198 10.85 -8.57 2.79
N HIS A 199 11.90 -9.27 2.38
CA HIS A 199 12.21 -9.48 0.96
C HIS A 199 11.05 -10.22 0.26
N LEU A 200 10.70 -9.75 -0.91
CA LEU A 200 9.70 -10.34 -1.79
C LEU A 200 10.39 -10.90 -3.03
N ASP A 201 10.33 -12.22 -3.19
CA ASP A 201 10.60 -12.89 -4.46
C ASP A 201 9.28 -12.97 -5.23
N PHE A 202 9.16 -12.17 -6.28
CA PHE A 202 7.97 -12.10 -7.12
C PHE A 202 8.13 -13.06 -8.29
N ASP A 203 7.45 -14.19 -8.21
CA ASP A 203 7.42 -15.22 -9.26
C ASP A 203 6.39 -14.86 -10.32
N LEU A 204 6.87 -14.43 -11.50
CA LEU A 204 6.03 -14.02 -12.63
C LEU A 204 5.22 -15.19 -13.22
N ASP A 205 5.80 -16.39 -13.22
CA ASP A 205 5.15 -17.56 -13.79
C ASP A 205 4.01 -18.03 -12.91
N LEU A 206 4.23 -18.05 -11.59
CA LEU A 206 3.19 -18.32 -10.62
C LEU A 206 2.07 -17.27 -10.67
N ALA A 207 2.43 -15.98 -10.79
CA ALA A 207 1.45 -14.89 -10.84
C ALA A 207 0.54 -14.95 -12.07
N LYS A 208 1.02 -15.51 -13.18
CA LYS A 208 0.24 -15.75 -14.42
C LYS A 208 -0.59 -17.02 -14.39
N SER A 209 -0.24 -17.98 -13.53
CA SER A 209 -0.86 -19.30 -13.54
C SER A 209 -2.32 -19.26 -13.11
N GLN A 210 -3.15 -20.03 -13.79
CA GLN A 210 -4.56 -20.23 -13.47
C GLN A 210 -4.73 -21.57 -12.72
N THR A 211 -3.98 -21.76 -11.65
CA THR A 211 -3.95 -22.97 -10.85
C THR A 211 -4.19 -22.66 -9.37
N ASN A 212 -4.50 -23.68 -8.59
CA ASN A 212 -4.69 -23.54 -7.14
C ASN A 212 -3.41 -23.12 -6.38
N GLU A 213 -2.26 -23.18 -7.02
CA GLU A 213 -0.98 -22.71 -6.47
C GLU A 213 -0.91 -21.19 -6.47
N ASN A 214 -1.55 -20.53 -7.44
CA ASN A 214 -1.67 -19.07 -7.47
C ASN A 214 -2.69 -18.60 -6.43
N PRO A 215 -2.26 -17.91 -5.36
CA PRO A 215 -3.16 -17.60 -4.25
C PRO A 215 -4.27 -16.63 -4.62
N VAL A 216 -4.04 -15.68 -5.53
CA VAL A 216 -5.10 -14.75 -5.95
C VAL A 216 -6.13 -15.47 -6.80
N TYR A 217 -5.70 -16.31 -7.74
CA TYR A 217 -6.60 -17.14 -8.53
C TYR A 217 -7.45 -18.05 -7.64
N TYR A 218 -6.83 -18.69 -6.65
CA TYR A 218 -7.51 -19.59 -5.71
C TYR A 218 -8.63 -18.89 -4.93
N ILE A 219 -8.39 -17.67 -4.47
CA ILE A 219 -9.39 -16.88 -3.73
C ILE A 219 -10.51 -16.40 -4.66
N GLN A 220 -10.14 -15.89 -5.84
CA GLN A 220 -11.11 -15.45 -6.84
C GLN A 220 -11.99 -16.60 -7.33
N TYR A 221 -11.40 -17.78 -7.51
CA TYR A 221 -12.13 -18.97 -7.88
C TYR A 221 -13.13 -19.42 -6.78
N ALA A 222 -12.78 -19.27 -5.49
CA ALA A 222 -13.74 -19.47 -4.40
C ALA A 222 -14.92 -18.50 -4.54
N HIS A 223 -14.67 -17.22 -4.77
CA HIS A 223 -15.72 -16.21 -4.95
C HIS A 223 -16.62 -16.54 -6.15
N ALA A 224 -16.05 -16.84 -7.31
CA ALA A 224 -16.81 -17.19 -8.52
C ALA A 224 -17.67 -18.46 -8.30
N ARG A 225 -17.13 -19.44 -7.59
CA ARG A 225 -17.84 -20.68 -7.24
C ARG A 225 -19.02 -20.41 -6.30
N VAL A 226 -18.84 -19.52 -5.31
CA VAL A 226 -19.91 -19.05 -4.43
C VAL A 226 -21.03 -18.37 -5.26
N CYS A 227 -20.66 -17.47 -6.16
CA CYS A 227 -21.62 -16.80 -7.04
C CYS A 227 -22.39 -17.78 -7.90
N SER A 228 -21.72 -18.82 -8.43
CA SER A 228 -22.35 -19.86 -9.23
C SER A 228 -23.37 -20.70 -8.43
N VAL A 229 -23.13 -20.95 -7.13
CA VAL A 229 -24.09 -21.62 -6.26
C VAL A 229 -25.30 -20.75 -6.03
N LEU A 230 -25.09 -19.48 -5.68
CA LEU A 230 -26.18 -18.54 -5.41
C LEU A 230 -27.05 -18.27 -6.65
N ALA A 231 -26.47 -18.27 -7.84
CA ALA A 231 -27.19 -18.08 -9.10
C ALA A 231 -28.14 -19.24 -9.45
N GLN A 232 -28.02 -20.39 -8.81
CA GLN A 232 -28.93 -21.54 -8.99
C GLN A 232 -30.15 -21.48 -8.07
N TRP A 233 -30.21 -20.48 -7.20
CA TRP A 233 -31.32 -20.27 -6.29
C TRP A 233 -32.08 -19.01 -6.71
N ASP A 234 -33.42 -19.14 -6.79
CA ASP A 234 -34.36 -18.12 -7.27
C ASP A 234 -35.05 -17.34 -6.15
N GLY A 235 -34.66 -17.55 -4.89
CA GLY A 235 -35.22 -16.82 -3.74
C GLY A 235 -34.62 -15.40 -3.56
N ASP A 236 -35.19 -14.66 -2.63
CA ASP A 236 -34.79 -13.29 -2.34
C ASP A 236 -33.78 -13.18 -1.16
N ALA A 237 -33.12 -12.04 -1.06
CA ALA A 237 -32.13 -11.77 0.00
C ALA A 237 -32.74 -11.71 1.40
N GLU A 238 -34.05 -11.41 1.54
CA GLU A 238 -34.75 -11.36 2.82
C GLU A 238 -34.89 -12.77 3.40
N ALA A 239 -35.20 -13.75 2.55
CA ALA A 239 -35.24 -15.14 2.96
C ALA A 239 -33.89 -15.62 3.52
N LEU A 240 -32.77 -15.20 2.92
CA LEU A 240 -31.43 -15.53 3.45
C LEU A 240 -31.16 -14.90 4.83
N ARG A 241 -31.61 -13.66 5.06
CA ARG A 241 -31.48 -13.00 6.37
C ARG A 241 -32.33 -13.66 7.46
N ALA A 242 -33.48 -14.23 7.09
CA ALA A 242 -34.37 -14.91 7.99
C ALA A 242 -34.03 -16.40 8.21
N ALA A 243 -32.94 -16.91 7.62
CA ALA A 243 -32.55 -18.29 7.72
C ALA A 243 -32.23 -18.74 9.15
N ASP A 244 -32.75 -19.91 9.55
CA ASP A 244 -32.42 -20.53 10.83
C ASP A 244 -31.02 -21.16 10.76
N LEU A 245 -30.01 -20.44 11.22
CA LEU A 245 -28.60 -20.88 11.19
C LEU A 245 -28.31 -22.02 12.15
N ALA A 246 -29.22 -22.38 13.09
CA ALA A 246 -29.07 -23.56 13.94
C ALA A 246 -29.16 -24.88 13.15
N ARG A 247 -29.54 -24.83 11.88
CA ARG A 247 -29.50 -25.96 10.94
C ARG A 247 -28.11 -26.27 10.36
N LEU A 248 -27.12 -25.44 10.65
CA LEU A 248 -25.72 -25.67 10.27
C LEU A 248 -25.06 -26.57 11.33
N GLU A 249 -24.88 -27.83 11.01
CA GLU A 249 -24.39 -28.84 11.97
C GLU A 249 -23.08 -29.50 11.53
N SER A 250 -22.73 -29.33 10.24
CA SER A 250 -21.52 -29.95 9.68
C SER A 250 -20.26 -29.29 10.20
N PRO A 251 -19.17 -30.03 10.46
CA PRO A 251 -17.87 -29.48 10.78
C PRO A 251 -17.35 -28.48 9.75
N TYR A 252 -17.65 -28.66 8.47
CA TYR A 252 -17.27 -27.75 7.39
C TYR A 252 -18.03 -26.44 7.45
N GLU A 253 -19.33 -26.50 7.77
CA GLU A 253 -20.16 -25.29 7.96
C GLU A 253 -19.69 -24.48 9.17
N MET A 254 -19.39 -25.16 10.28
CA MET A 254 -18.87 -24.53 11.50
C MET A 254 -17.49 -23.91 11.26
N ALA A 255 -16.61 -24.55 10.49
CA ALA A 255 -15.30 -23.99 10.16
C ALA A 255 -15.43 -22.69 9.39
N ILE A 256 -16.34 -22.59 8.43
CA ILE A 256 -16.61 -21.33 7.70
C ILE A 256 -17.20 -20.29 8.65
N ALA A 257 -18.19 -20.65 9.47
CA ALA A 257 -18.84 -19.72 10.41
C ALA A 257 -17.83 -19.09 11.38
N VAL A 258 -16.91 -19.90 11.93
CA VAL A 258 -15.80 -19.40 12.78
C VAL A 258 -14.91 -18.45 11.99
N LYS A 259 -14.49 -18.81 10.78
CA LYS A 259 -13.67 -17.94 9.93
C LYS A 259 -14.36 -16.60 9.63
N LEU A 260 -15.64 -16.61 9.31
CA LEU A 260 -16.39 -15.37 9.08
C LEU A 260 -16.43 -14.47 10.33
N GLY A 261 -16.52 -15.09 11.52
CA GLY A 261 -16.48 -14.37 12.81
C GLY A 261 -15.14 -13.70 13.11
N GLU A 262 -14.02 -14.22 12.59
CA GLU A 262 -12.67 -13.68 12.78
C GLU A 262 -12.40 -12.40 11.94
N PHE A 263 -13.17 -12.19 10.85
CA PHE A 263 -12.88 -11.12 9.88
C PHE A 263 -12.75 -9.71 10.47
N PRO A 264 -13.65 -9.25 11.37
CA PRO A 264 -13.54 -7.91 11.93
C PRO A 264 -12.23 -7.69 12.71
N GLU A 265 -11.79 -8.68 13.49
CA GLU A 265 -10.55 -8.63 14.26
C GLU A 265 -9.31 -8.63 13.35
N VAL A 266 -9.34 -9.42 12.26
CA VAL A 266 -8.27 -9.44 11.26
C VAL A 266 -8.13 -8.06 10.60
N VAL A 267 -9.25 -7.42 10.22
CA VAL A 267 -9.23 -6.08 9.62
C VAL A 267 -8.70 -5.04 10.60
N GLU A 268 -9.15 -5.08 11.85
CA GLU A 268 -8.70 -4.16 12.89
C GLU A 268 -7.18 -4.30 13.13
N THR A 269 -6.69 -5.52 13.26
CA THR A 269 -5.26 -5.81 13.46
C THR A 269 -4.43 -5.37 12.25
N ALA A 270 -4.88 -5.70 11.04
CA ALA A 270 -4.21 -5.30 9.81
C ALA A 270 -4.09 -3.77 9.68
N ALA A 271 -5.13 -3.03 10.09
CA ALA A 271 -5.14 -1.58 10.06
C ALA A 271 -4.22 -0.96 11.11
N LYS A 272 -4.25 -1.47 12.35
CA LYS A 272 -3.40 -0.99 13.45
C LYS A 272 -1.92 -1.20 13.16
N ASP A 273 -1.58 -2.37 12.67
CA ASP A 273 -0.20 -2.81 12.46
C ASP A 273 0.35 -2.46 11.08
N LEU A 274 -0.46 -1.80 10.21
CA LEU A 274 -0.11 -1.52 8.81
C LEU A 274 0.29 -2.80 8.06
N ALA A 275 -0.47 -3.88 8.28
CA ALA A 275 -0.15 -5.24 7.87
C ALA A 275 -1.20 -5.84 6.91
N PRO A 276 -1.36 -5.32 5.68
CA PRO A 276 -2.37 -5.77 4.73
C PRO A 276 -2.23 -7.25 4.33
N HIS A 277 -1.04 -7.85 4.48
CA HIS A 277 -0.81 -9.28 4.25
C HIS A 277 -1.66 -10.18 5.16
N LEU A 278 -2.08 -9.73 6.34
CA LEU A 278 -2.97 -10.49 7.22
C LEU A 278 -4.34 -10.74 6.56
N ILE A 279 -4.85 -9.75 5.82
CA ILE A 279 -6.09 -9.89 5.05
C ILE A 279 -5.89 -10.91 3.92
N ALA A 280 -4.77 -10.86 3.20
CA ALA A 280 -4.47 -11.81 2.13
C ALA A 280 -4.39 -13.25 2.63
N PHE A 281 -3.74 -13.49 3.78
CA PHE A 281 -3.68 -14.80 4.41
C PHE A 281 -5.04 -15.28 4.89
N TYR A 282 -5.81 -14.41 5.54
CA TYR A 282 -7.17 -14.71 5.97
C TYR A 282 -8.07 -15.12 4.79
N LEU A 283 -8.04 -14.38 3.68
CA LEU A 283 -8.83 -14.71 2.50
C LEU A 283 -8.45 -16.06 1.89
N LYS A 284 -7.18 -16.41 1.90
CA LYS A 284 -6.70 -17.73 1.46
C LYS A 284 -7.26 -18.84 2.34
N ASP A 285 -7.26 -18.64 3.67
CA ASP A 285 -7.79 -19.61 4.63
C ASP A 285 -9.31 -19.77 4.49
N LEU A 286 -10.05 -18.66 4.33
CA LEU A 286 -11.48 -18.69 4.09
C LEU A 286 -11.82 -19.38 2.77
N ALA A 287 -11.07 -19.12 1.71
CA ALA A 287 -11.22 -19.80 0.43
C ALA A 287 -10.98 -21.31 0.56
N ALA A 288 -9.95 -21.72 1.31
CA ALA A 288 -9.64 -23.13 1.57
C ALA A 288 -10.78 -23.83 2.35
N ALA A 289 -11.32 -23.16 3.38
CA ALA A 289 -12.46 -23.68 4.13
C ALA A 289 -13.69 -23.86 3.22
N PHE A 290 -13.96 -22.86 2.37
CA PHE A 290 -15.07 -22.94 1.41
C PHE A 290 -14.87 -24.03 0.36
N HIS A 291 -13.69 -24.16 -0.24
CA HIS A 291 -13.41 -25.23 -1.20
C HIS A 291 -13.55 -26.63 -0.57
N SER A 292 -13.13 -26.79 0.68
CA SER A 292 -13.30 -28.05 1.43
C SER A 292 -14.77 -28.36 1.65
N TYR A 293 -15.57 -27.39 2.09
CA TYR A 293 -17.01 -27.51 2.25
C TYR A 293 -17.71 -27.88 0.94
N TYR A 294 -17.41 -27.13 -0.13
CA TYR A 294 -18.02 -27.34 -1.45
C TYR A 294 -17.74 -28.74 -2.02
N ASN A 295 -16.57 -29.30 -1.75
CA ASN A 295 -16.20 -30.65 -2.21
C ASN A 295 -16.79 -31.75 -1.35
N ALA A 296 -17.03 -31.49 -0.05
CA ALA A 296 -17.52 -32.50 0.89
C ALA A 296 -19.05 -32.57 0.94
N GLU A 297 -19.74 -31.47 0.72
CA GLU A 297 -21.18 -31.40 0.96
C GLU A 297 -21.96 -30.71 -0.17
N ARG A 298 -23.19 -31.22 -0.38
CA ARG A 298 -24.14 -30.61 -1.31
C ARG A 298 -24.82 -29.40 -0.64
N ILE A 299 -24.63 -28.20 -1.16
CA ILE A 299 -25.21 -26.97 -0.63
C ILE A 299 -26.73 -26.91 -0.93
N LEU A 300 -27.10 -27.17 -2.18
CA LEU A 300 -28.48 -27.15 -2.65
C LEU A 300 -29.15 -28.50 -2.37
N VAL A 301 -29.49 -28.75 -1.10
CA VAL A 301 -30.21 -29.91 -0.64
C VAL A 301 -31.72 -29.77 -0.80
N ASP A 302 -32.47 -30.88 -0.72
CA ASP A 302 -33.92 -30.88 -0.92
C ASP A 302 -34.67 -30.27 0.27
N GLU A 303 -34.14 -30.43 1.51
CA GLU A 303 -34.75 -29.84 2.70
C GLU A 303 -34.65 -28.30 2.69
N PRO A 304 -35.78 -27.58 2.67
CA PRO A 304 -35.77 -26.12 2.48
C PRO A 304 -35.07 -25.37 3.59
N ALA A 305 -35.22 -25.77 4.85
CA ALA A 305 -34.62 -25.05 5.99
C ALA A 305 -33.11 -25.17 6.01
N VAL A 306 -32.57 -26.38 5.78
CA VAL A 306 -31.12 -26.62 5.69
C VAL A 306 -30.54 -25.93 4.46
N ARG A 307 -31.23 -26.04 3.30
CA ARG A 307 -30.80 -25.36 2.09
C ARG A 307 -30.68 -23.86 2.31
N LEU A 308 -31.67 -23.23 2.96
CA LEU A 308 -31.67 -21.80 3.22
C LEU A 308 -30.54 -21.38 4.17
N ALA A 309 -30.30 -22.14 5.24
CA ALA A 309 -29.19 -21.91 6.16
C ALA A 309 -27.82 -22.01 5.44
N ARG A 310 -27.62 -23.02 4.59
CA ARG A 310 -26.42 -23.21 3.77
C ARG A 310 -26.22 -22.07 2.77
N LEU A 311 -27.27 -21.63 2.11
CA LEU A 311 -27.22 -20.49 1.19
C LEU A 311 -26.91 -19.17 1.93
N ALA A 312 -27.44 -18.98 3.15
CA ALA A 312 -27.08 -17.82 3.97
C ALA A 312 -25.58 -17.80 4.33
N LEU A 313 -25.03 -18.97 4.73
CA LEU A 313 -23.58 -19.10 5.01
C LEU A 313 -22.73 -18.83 3.76
N VAL A 314 -23.15 -19.33 2.60
CA VAL A 314 -22.47 -19.11 1.32
C VAL A 314 -22.55 -17.64 0.91
N ALA A 315 -23.69 -16.96 1.10
CA ALA A 315 -23.86 -15.54 0.82
C ALA A 315 -22.97 -14.68 1.73
N ALA A 316 -22.86 -15.02 3.02
CA ALA A 316 -21.94 -14.35 3.94
C ALA A 316 -20.48 -14.55 3.51
N THR A 317 -20.12 -15.76 3.08
CA THR A 317 -18.77 -16.06 2.54
C THR A 317 -18.44 -15.20 1.31
N ARG A 318 -19.39 -15.06 0.35
CA ARG A 318 -19.25 -14.17 -0.80
C ARG A 318 -18.94 -12.75 -0.36
N GLN A 319 -19.73 -12.23 0.57
CA GLN A 319 -19.60 -10.86 1.03
C GLN A 319 -18.22 -10.59 1.65
N VAL A 320 -17.75 -11.50 2.50
CA VAL A 320 -16.46 -11.36 3.18
C VAL A 320 -15.29 -11.50 2.19
N LEU A 321 -15.36 -12.46 1.25
CA LEU A 321 -14.35 -12.57 0.18
C LEU A 321 -14.29 -11.29 -0.66
N ALA A 322 -15.43 -10.77 -1.09
CA ALA A 322 -15.51 -9.54 -1.88
C ALA A 322 -14.98 -8.32 -1.10
N ASN A 323 -15.36 -8.18 0.17
CA ASN A 323 -14.89 -7.09 1.02
C ASN A 323 -13.37 -7.14 1.20
N GLY A 324 -12.83 -8.30 1.54
CA GLY A 324 -11.39 -8.46 1.74
C GLY A 324 -10.57 -8.24 0.47
N LEU A 325 -11.02 -8.77 -0.69
CA LEU A 325 -10.39 -8.50 -1.99
C LEU A 325 -10.43 -7.00 -2.33
N SER A 326 -11.59 -6.34 -2.11
CA SER A 326 -11.73 -4.90 -2.34
C SER A 326 -10.79 -4.06 -1.47
N MET A 327 -10.58 -4.42 -0.20
CA MET A 327 -9.61 -3.75 0.68
C MET A 327 -8.18 -3.84 0.15
N LEU A 328 -7.85 -4.93 -0.55
CA LEU A 328 -6.56 -5.12 -1.20
C LEU A 328 -6.48 -4.48 -2.60
N GLY A 329 -7.59 -3.91 -3.09
CA GLY A 329 -7.69 -3.38 -4.45
C GLY A 329 -7.61 -4.47 -5.52
N VAL A 330 -8.13 -5.66 -5.21
CA VAL A 330 -8.20 -6.83 -6.08
C VAL A 330 -9.65 -7.09 -6.43
N SER A 331 -9.93 -7.47 -7.67
CA SER A 331 -11.30 -7.74 -8.12
C SER A 331 -11.85 -9.04 -7.53
N ALA A 332 -13.17 -9.10 -7.40
CA ALA A 332 -13.92 -10.29 -6.99
C ALA A 332 -14.81 -10.76 -8.16
N PRO A 333 -14.27 -11.51 -9.14
CA PRO A 333 -15.03 -11.92 -10.32
C PRO A 333 -16.16 -12.89 -9.95
N GLU A 334 -17.32 -12.72 -10.56
CA GLU A 334 -18.46 -13.62 -10.36
C GLU A 334 -18.38 -14.89 -11.23
N LYS A 335 -17.54 -14.85 -12.27
CA LYS A 335 -17.32 -15.97 -13.20
C LYS A 335 -15.82 -16.05 -13.54
N MET A 336 -15.32 -17.25 -13.61
CA MET A 336 -13.95 -17.58 -14.03
C MET A 336 -13.95 -18.82 -14.91
#